data_e17047e3dfeeb11c6f48deb48383998f
#
_entry.id   e17047e3dfeeb11c6f48deb48383998f
#
_cell.length_a   1.000
_cell.length_b   1.000
_cell.length_c   1.000
_cell.angle_alpha   90.00
_cell.angle_beta   90.00
_cell.angle_gamma   90.00
#
_symmetry.space_group_name_H-M   'P 1'
#
loop_
_entity.id
_entity.type
_entity.pdbx_description
1 polymer ?
#
loop_
_entity_poly.entity_id
_entity_poly.type
_entity_poly.pdbx_seq_one_letter_code
_entity_poly.pdbx_strand_id
1 'polypeptide(L)'
;VYHVTYQYDKDLNNEIIAELNKVDGEFSMFNKQSTVTAFNNGKKVEASDMFMNVLTLSQDVSKDTYGAFDITVAPLVNAWGFGFKHQKMPDQQQVDSLKKLVGMQNIKVEKMNGKTYLSKKLKNMMLDFSAVAKGFGSDAVATVMRRHDIKNYMVEIGGEVATSGVSAQ
;
A
#
# COMPACT_ATOMS: atom_id res chain seq x y z
N VAL A 1 -0.67 9.75 11.53
CA VAL A 1 -0.49 9.53 12.99
C VAL A 1 -0.41 8.04 13.21
N TYR A 2 0.53 7.60 14.05
CA TYR A 2 0.67 6.21 14.50
C TYR A 2 0.91 6.19 16.02
N HIS A 3 0.53 5.09 16.66
CA HIS A 3 0.77 4.82 18.07
C HIS A 3 1.39 3.44 18.23
N VAL A 4 2.51 3.35 18.96
CA VAL A 4 3.17 2.07 19.25
C VAL A 4 3.43 1.98 20.73
N THR A 5 2.86 0.95 21.35
CA THR A 5 3.08 0.62 22.76
C THR A 5 3.70 -0.76 22.85
N TYR A 6 4.75 -0.92 23.63
CA TYR A 6 5.44 -2.20 23.80
C TYR A 6 6.13 -2.31 25.17
N GLN A 7 6.33 -3.53 25.64
CA GLN A 7 7.07 -3.82 26.86
C GLN A 7 8.50 -4.23 26.51
N TYR A 8 9.41 -3.28 26.62
CA TYR A 8 10.84 -3.48 26.35
C TYR A 8 11.65 -2.40 27.06
N ASP A 9 12.91 -2.71 27.38
CA ASP A 9 13.82 -1.81 28.12
C ASP A 9 14.57 -0.80 27.24
N LYS A 10 14.44 -0.89 25.92
CA LYS A 10 15.11 -0.01 24.95
C LYS A 10 14.11 0.76 24.10
N ASP A 11 14.51 1.96 23.71
CA ASP A 11 13.76 2.75 22.74
C ASP A 11 14.03 2.23 21.31
N LEU A 12 12.97 1.84 20.61
CA LEU A 12 12.99 1.36 19.23
C LEU A 12 12.49 2.40 18.22
N ASN A 13 12.31 3.65 18.63
CA ASN A 13 11.72 4.69 17.78
C ASN A 13 12.44 4.83 16.43
N ASN A 14 13.76 4.79 16.40
CA ASN A 14 14.52 4.90 15.15
C ASN A 14 14.27 3.72 14.20
N GLU A 15 14.16 2.50 14.72
CA GLU A 15 13.87 1.30 13.91
C GLU A 15 12.42 1.33 13.39
N ILE A 16 11.48 1.76 14.22
CA ILE A 16 10.07 1.95 13.85
C ILE A 16 9.95 2.97 12.72
N ILE A 17 10.57 4.15 12.87
CA ILE A 17 10.56 5.19 11.84
C ILE A 17 11.22 4.70 10.54
N ALA A 18 12.33 3.99 10.64
CA ALA A 18 13.01 3.44 9.46
C ALA A 18 12.12 2.45 8.70
N GLU A 19 11.37 1.61 9.41
CA GLU A 19 10.43 0.66 8.78
C GLU A 19 9.22 1.38 8.16
N LEU A 20 8.65 2.36 8.85
CA LEU A 20 7.57 3.19 8.32
C LEU A 20 7.99 3.97 7.06
N ASN A 21 9.22 4.49 7.03
CA ASN A 21 9.77 5.17 5.87
C ASN A 21 9.92 4.24 4.65
N LYS A 22 10.23 2.95 4.85
CA LYS A 22 10.24 1.96 3.76
C LYS A 22 8.83 1.76 3.20
N VAL A 23 7.84 1.60 4.06
CA VAL A 23 6.43 1.46 3.66
C VAL A 23 5.95 2.69 2.89
N ASP A 24 6.24 3.89 3.39
CA ASP A 24 5.93 5.15 2.71
C ASP A 24 6.62 5.24 1.34
N GLY A 25 7.90 4.88 1.26
CA GLY A 25 8.67 4.86 0.03
C GLY A 25 8.14 3.90 -1.04
N GLU A 26 7.40 2.88 -0.65
CA GLU A 26 6.79 1.94 -1.60
C GLU A 26 5.36 2.35 -1.98
N PHE A 27 4.50 2.67 -1.02
CA PHE A 27 3.05 2.70 -1.21
C PHE A 27 2.38 4.07 -1.14
N SER A 28 3.08 5.11 -0.64
CA SER A 28 2.48 6.43 -0.48
C SER A 28 2.32 7.16 -1.81
N MET A 29 1.08 7.40 -2.21
CA MET A 29 0.79 8.27 -3.37
C MET A 29 1.14 9.74 -3.12
N PHE A 30 1.29 10.14 -1.85
CA PHE A 30 1.67 11.51 -1.46
C PHE A 30 3.19 11.72 -1.49
N ASN A 31 3.97 10.65 -1.41
CA ASN A 31 5.41 10.68 -1.57
C ASN A 31 5.77 10.68 -3.08
N LYS A 32 6.30 11.79 -3.58
CA LYS A 32 6.69 11.96 -4.99
C LYS A 32 7.79 10.99 -5.44
N GLN A 33 8.53 10.41 -4.50
CA GLN A 33 9.66 9.49 -4.76
C GLN A 33 9.27 8.02 -4.55
N SER A 34 8.03 7.72 -4.14
CA SER A 34 7.60 6.36 -3.91
C SER A 34 7.52 5.54 -5.20
N THR A 35 7.67 4.22 -5.03
CA THR A 35 7.53 3.24 -6.12
C THR A 35 6.16 3.33 -6.78
N VAL A 36 5.08 3.44 -6.00
CA VAL A 36 3.72 3.58 -6.55
C VAL A 36 3.55 4.89 -7.33
N THR A 37 4.11 6.00 -6.86
CA THR A 37 4.05 7.28 -7.57
C THR A 37 4.83 7.21 -8.89
N ALA A 38 5.99 6.60 -8.91
CA ALA A 38 6.76 6.39 -10.13
C ALA A 38 6.00 5.52 -11.14
N PHE A 39 5.39 4.42 -10.70
CA PHE A 39 4.51 3.58 -11.52
C PHE A 39 3.32 4.39 -12.07
N ASN A 40 2.62 5.13 -11.22
CA ASN A 40 1.46 5.94 -11.60
C ASN A 40 1.83 7.01 -12.63
N ASN A 41 3.05 7.53 -12.59
CA ASN A 41 3.61 8.44 -13.59
C ASN A 41 4.10 7.74 -14.87
N GLY A 42 3.88 6.43 -15.02
CA GLY A 42 4.18 5.67 -16.24
C GLY A 42 5.61 5.16 -16.34
N LYS A 43 6.40 5.22 -15.28
CA LYS A 43 7.73 4.62 -15.25
C LYS A 43 7.62 3.10 -15.10
N LYS A 44 8.53 2.38 -15.75
CA LYS A 44 8.84 0.99 -15.40
C LYS A 44 9.62 1.03 -14.09
N VAL A 45 9.10 0.37 -13.05
CA VAL A 45 9.70 0.38 -11.71
C VAL A 45 10.25 -1.00 -11.35
N GLU A 46 11.39 -1.05 -10.66
CA GLU A 46 11.85 -2.25 -9.99
C GLU A 46 11.01 -2.43 -8.72
N ALA A 47 10.36 -3.57 -8.57
CA ALA A 47 9.55 -3.90 -7.42
C ALA A 47 10.40 -4.63 -6.38
N SER A 48 10.44 -4.12 -5.16
CA SER A 48 11.02 -4.81 -4.02
C SER A 48 10.19 -6.04 -3.63
N ASP A 49 10.78 -6.93 -2.81
CA ASP A 49 10.02 -8.04 -2.23
C ASP A 49 8.84 -7.54 -1.39
N MET A 50 9.00 -6.42 -0.68
CA MET A 50 7.93 -5.76 0.06
C MET A 50 6.77 -5.37 -0.86
N PHE A 51 7.07 -4.70 -1.97
CA PHE A 51 6.05 -4.30 -2.95
C PHE A 51 5.36 -5.51 -3.56
N MET A 52 6.11 -6.54 -3.93
CA MET A 52 5.57 -7.75 -4.53
C MET A 52 4.68 -8.53 -3.57
N ASN A 53 5.03 -8.62 -2.28
CA ASN A 53 4.19 -9.27 -1.28
C ASN A 53 2.82 -8.60 -1.15
N VAL A 54 2.79 -7.27 -1.06
CA VAL A 54 1.52 -6.52 -0.96
C VAL A 54 0.73 -6.57 -2.27
N LEU A 55 1.42 -6.51 -3.41
CA LEU A 55 0.76 -6.63 -4.73
C LEU A 55 0.13 -8.01 -4.89
N THR A 56 0.85 -9.09 -4.56
CA THR A 56 0.35 -10.46 -4.66
C THR A 56 -0.87 -10.66 -3.75
N LEU A 57 -0.78 -10.25 -2.49
CA LEU A 57 -1.92 -10.28 -1.57
C LEU A 57 -3.12 -9.51 -2.13
N SER A 58 -2.89 -8.33 -2.69
CA SER A 58 -3.95 -7.52 -3.31
C SER A 58 -4.59 -8.23 -4.51
N GLN A 59 -3.80 -8.96 -5.30
CA GLN A 59 -4.30 -9.75 -6.43
C GLN A 59 -5.13 -10.96 -5.95
N ASP A 60 -4.69 -11.63 -4.89
CA ASP A 60 -5.42 -12.76 -4.31
C ASP A 60 -6.77 -12.30 -3.74
N VAL A 61 -6.78 -11.23 -2.95
CA VAL A 61 -8.04 -10.65 -2.43
C VAL A 61 -8.94 -10.18 -3.57
N SER A 62 -8.39 -9.55 -4.60
CA SER A 62 -9.19 -9.15 -5.77
C SER A 62 -9.84 -10.34 -6.44
N LYS A 63 -9.13 -11.46 -6.60
CA LYS A 63 -9.64 -12.69 -7.16
C LYS A 63 -10.74 -13.31 -6.29
N ASP A 64 -10.49 -13.42 -4.98
CA ASP A 64 -11.42 -14.03 -4.02
C ASP A 64 -12.71 -13.22 -3.85
N THR A 65 -12.64 -11.91 -4.08
CA THR A 65 -13.79 -10.98 -4.05
C THR A 65 -14.41 -10.74 -5.43
N TYR A 66 -14.02 -11.53 -6.45
CA TYR A 66 -14.50 -11.35 -7.83
C TYR A 66 -14.34 -9.93 -8.37
N GLY A 67 -13.26 -9.24 -7.97
CA GLY A 67 -12.96 -7.86 -8.38
C GLY A 67 -13.69 -6.78 -7.57
N ALA A 68 -14.40 -7.13 -6.49
CA ALA A 68 -15.00 -6.13 -5.60
C ALA A 68 -13.92 -5.30 -4.86
N PHE A 69 -12.77 -5.92 -4.59
CA PHE A 69 -11.56 -5.22 -4.17
C PHE A 69 -10.59 -5.12 -5.37
N ASP A 70 -10.13 -3.91 -5.69
CA ASP A 70 -9.17 -3.68 -6.77
C ASP A 70 -8.32 -2.43 -6.52
N ILE A 71 -7.00 -2.60 -6.32
CA ILE A 71 -6.08 -1.49 -6.11
C ILE A 71 -5.87 -0.62 -7.36
N THR A 72 -6.39 -1.01 -8.52
CA THR A 72 -6.32 -0.19 -9.74
C THR A 72 -7.45 0.84 -9.84
N VAL A 73 -8.26 0.98 -8.80
CA VAL A 73 -9.42 1.87 -8.71
C VAL A 73 -9.06 3.37 -8.62
N ALA A 74 -7.78 3.72 -8.47
CA ALA A 74 -7.30 5.09 -8.29
C ALA A 74 -7.87 6.12 -9.28
N PRO A 75 -8.05 5.83 -10.59
CA PRO A 75 -8.67 6.80 -11.51
C PRO A 75 -10.09 7.20 -11.11
N LEU A 76 -10.88 6.25 -10.58
CA LEU A 76 -12.23 6.50 -10.08
C LEU A 76 -12.18 7.29 -8.76
N VAL A 77 -11.34 6.87 -7.80
CA VAL A 77 -11.14 7.56 -6.51
C VAL A 77 -10.81 9.03 -6.73
N ASN A 78 -9.88 9.31 -7.66
CA ASN A 78 -9.50 10.68 -8.01
C ASN A 78 -10.66 11.48 -8.63
N ALA A 79 -11.45 10.87 -9.52
CA ALA A 79 -12.58 11.53 -10.18
C ALA A 79 -13.70 11.89 -9.19
N TRP A 80 -13.92 11.07 -8.16
CA TRP A 80 -14.89 11.34 -7.10
C TRP A 80 -14.37 12.32 -6.03
N GLY A 81 -13.15 12.86 -6.18
CA GLY A 81 -12.59 13.88 -5.30
C GLY A 81 -11.96 13.37 -4.01
N PHE A 82 -11.82 12.05 -3.86
CA PHE A 82 -11.10 11.43 -2.72
C PHE A 82 -9.58 11.40 -2.93
N GLY A 83 -9.07 11.83 -4.10
CA GLY A 83 -7.65 11.94 -4.43
C GLY A 83 -7.10 13.36 -4.25
N PHE A 84 -6.09 13.72 -5.08
CA PHE A 84 -5.32 14.96 -4.94
C PHE A 84 -6.05 16.26 -5.32
N LYS A 85 -7.23 16.20 -5.93
CA LYS A 85 -7.96 17.38 -6.43
C LYS A 85 -9.44 17.27 -6.12
N HIS A 86 -10.01 18.31 -5.52
CA HIS A 86 -11.44 18.49 -5.50
C HIS A 86 -11.93 18.76 -6.93
N GLN A 87 -12.66 17.82 -7.49
CA GLN A 87 -13.24 17.95 -8.84
C GLN A 87 -14.77 17.98 -8.73
N LYS A 88 -15.41 18.51 -9.78
CA LYS A 88 -16.85 18.34 -9.95
C LYS A 88 -17.16 16.84 -10.06
N MET A 89 -18.24 16.39 -9.42
CA MET A 89 -18.70 15.00 -9.51
C MET A 89 -18.69 14.51 -10.96
N PRO A 90 -18.11 13.32 -11.23
CA PRO A 90 -18.08 12.79 -12.60
C PRO A 90 -19.49 12.42 -13.07
N ASP A 91 -19.76 12.66 -14.33
CA ASP A 91 -20.96 12.12 -14.97
C ASP A 91 -20.81 10.62 -15.30
N GLN A 92 -21.93 9.98 -15.72
CA GLN A 92 -21.92 8.55 -15.99
C GLN A 92 -20.98 8.16 -17.13
N GLN A 93 -20.85 8.99 -18.16
CA GLN A 93 -19.93 8.73 -19.30
C GLN A 93 -18.47 8.76 -18.86
N GLN A 94 -18.11 9.69 -17.96
CA GLN A 94 -16.79 9.76 -17.36
C GLN A 94 -16.50 8.52 -16.48
N VAL A 95 -17.46 8.12 -15.66
CA VAL A 95 -17.35 6.91 -14.83
C VAL A 95 -17.14 5.67 -15.69
N ASP A 96 -17.93 5.50 -16.76
CA ASP A 96 -17.83 4.34 -17.66
C ASP A 96 -16.48 4.31 -18.40
N SER A 97 -15.96 5.48 -18.74
CA SER A 97 -14.63 5.61 -19.35
C SER A 97 -13.51 5.24 -18.37
N LEU A 98 -13.61 5.67 -17.12
CA LEU A 98 -12.62 5.39 -16.08
C LEU A 98 -12.65 3.92 -15.63
N LYS A 99 -13.82 3.28 -15.59
CA LYS A 99 -13.94 1.84 -15.33
C LYS A 99 -13.12 0.98 -16.28
N LYS A 100 -12.91 1.41 -17.51
CA LYS A 100 -12.06 0.69 -18.49
C LYS A 100 -10.58 0.68 -18.10
N LEU A 101 -10.15 1.54 -17.20
CA LEU A 101 -8.78 1.62 -16.69
C LEU A 101 -8.55 0.70 -15.46
N VAL A 102 -9.65 0.23 -14.85
CA VAL A 102 -9.61 -0.62 -13.66
C VAL A 102 -9.44 -2.08 -14.06
N GLY A 103 -8.61 -2.79 -13.32
CA GLY A 103 -8.40 -4.23 -13.48
C GLY A 103 -6.94 -4.63 -13.29
N MET A 104 -6.70 -5.56 -12.37
CA MET A 104 -5.37 -6.08 -12.00
C MET A 104 -4.60 -6.66 -13.19
N GLN A 105 -5.31 -7.20 -14.21
CA GLN A 105 -4.70 -7.74 -15.44
C GLN A 105 -3.96 -6.68 -16.27
N ASN A 106 -4.17 -5.40 -15.98
CA ASN A 106 -3.49 -4.29 -16.64
C ASN A 106 -2.11 -3.97 -16.04
N ILE A 107 -1.74 -4.64 -14.95
CA ILE A 107 -0.38 -4.61 -14.39
C ILE A 107 0.47 -5.63 -15.16
N LYS A 108 1.58 -5.17 -15.73
CA LYS A 108 2.56 -6.04 -16.39
C LYS A 108 3.71 -6.30 -15.43
N VAL A 109 3.97 -7.58 -15.16
CA VAL A 109 5.10 -8.04 -14.33
C VAL A 109 6.13 -8.70 -15.22
N GLU A 110 7.38 -8.29 -15.14
CA GLU A 110 8.49 -8.84 -15.93
C GLU A 110 9.65 -9.19 -14.99
N LYS A 111 10.20 -10.39 -15.15
CA LYS A 111 11.44 -10.79 -14.47
C LYS A 111 12.63 -10.63 -15.44
N MET A 112 13.66 -9.92 -15.02
CA MET A 112 14.84 -9.66 -15.82
C MET A 112 16.07 -9.56 -14.90
N ASN A 113 17.11 -10.33 -15.18
CA ASN A 113 18.37 -10.34 -14.40
C ASN A 113 18.17 -10.54 -12.89
N GLY A 114 17.25 -11.44 -12.50
CA GLY A 114 16.93 -11.73 -11.10
C GLY A 114 16.09 -10.68 -10.39
N LYS A 115 15.68 -9.61 -11.09
CA LYS A 115 14.84 -8.53 -10.56
C LYS A 115 13.45 -8.58 -11.16
N THR A 116 12.47 -8.10 -10.40
CA THR A 116 11.09 -7.97 -10.85
C THR A 116 10.79 -6.52 -11.20
N TYR A 117 10.21 -6.31 -12.37
CA TYR A 117 9.82 -4.99 -12.86
C TYR A 117 8.33 -4.94 -13.11
N LEU A 118 7.75 -3.80 -12.78
CA LEU A 118 6.34 -3.51 -13.03
C LEU A 118 6.19 -2.37 -14.02
N SER A 119 5.22 -2.52 -14.91
CA SER A 119 4.76 -1.47 -15.82
C SER A 119 3.26 -1.59 -16.05
N LYS A 120 2.65 -0.56 -16.59
CA LYS A 120 1.22 -0.55 -16.88
C LYS A 120 0.95 -0.78 -18.37
N LYS A 121 -0.08 -1.58 -18.67
CA LYS A 121 -0.55 -1.80 -20.04
C LYS A 121 -1.37 -0.62 -20.57
N LEU A 122 -2.07 0.08 -19.68
CA LEU A 122 -2.92 1.24 -20.02
C LEU A 122 -2.30 2.52 -19.46
N LYS A 123 -2.07 3.52 -20.33
CA LYS A 123 -1.37 4.78 -20.00
C LYS A 123 -1.91 5.47 -18.75
N ASN A 124 -3.22 5.49 -18.59
CA ASN A 124 -3.91 6.27 -17.55
C ASN A 124 -4.37 5.43 -16.37
N MET A 125 -4.07 4.12 -16.32
CA MET A 125 -4.32 3.34 -15.10
C MET A 125 -3.40 3.81 -13.98
N MET A 126 -3.86 3.66 -12.75
CA MET A 126 -3.13 4.04 -11.55
C MET A 126 -3.41 3.02 -10.44
N LEU A 127 -2.43 2.83 -9.54
CA LEU A 127 -2.56 2.02 -8.34
C LEU A 127 -2.86 2.91 -7.13
N ASP A 128 -3.68 2.40 -6.23
CA ASP A 128 -3.98 2.96 -4.91
C ASP A 128 -3.94 1.86 -3.86
N PHE A 129 -2.96 1.94 -2.98
CA PHE A 129 -2.79 1.00 -1.87
C PHE A 129 -3.40 1.50 -0.55
N SER A 130 -4.19 2.57 -0.55
CA SER A 130 -4.74 3.19 0.67
C SER A 130 -5.52 2.21 1.55
N ALA A 131 -6.18 1.21 0.94
CA ALA A 131 -6.93 0.19 1.66
C ALA A 131 -6.06 -0.89 2.33
N VAL A 132 -4.77 -0.99 1.98
CA VAL A 132 -3.86 -2.06 2.47
C VAL A 132 -2.63 -1.50 3.16
N ALA A 133 -2.13 -0.33 2.74
CA ALA A 133 -0.82 0.17 3.18
C ALA A 133 -0.74 0.44 4.69
N LYS A 134 -1.83 0.87 5.33
CA LYS A 134 -1.85 1.12 6.78
C LYS A 134 -1.74 -0.18 7.57
N GLY A 135 -2.56 -1.17 7.23
CA GLY A 135 -2.51 -2.51 7.84
C GLY A 135 -1.15 -3.16 7.65
N PHE A 136 -0.62 -3.11 6.42
CA PHE A 136 0.74 -3.58 6.15
C PHE A 136 1.80 -2.83 6.96
N GLY A 137 1.66 -1.51 7.14
CA GLY A 137 2.53 -0.71 7.98
C GLY A 137 2.51 -1.15 9.44
N SER A 138 1.31 -1.47 9.98
CA SER A 138 1.17 -2.01 11.33
C SER A 138 1.86 -3.37 11.46
N ASP A 139 1.75 -4.26 10.48
CA ASP A 139 2.44 -5.55 10.43
C ASP A 139 3.95 -5.41 10.29
N ALA A 140 4.42 -4.44 9.52
CA ALA A 140 5.84 -4.14 9.35
C ALA A 140 6.48 -3.71 10.67
N VAL A 141 5.83 -2.80 11.41
CA VAL A 141 6.28 -2.38 12.75
C VAL A 141 6.16 -3.55 13.75
N ALA A 142 5.09 -4.34 13.71
CA ALA A 142 4.96 -5.55 14.52
C ALA A 142 6.11 -6.55 14.24
N THR A 143 6.65 -6.56 13.01
CA THR A 143 7.83 -7.36 12.68
C THR A 143 9.10 -6.82 13.36
N VAL A 144 9.23 -5.51 13.56
CA VAL A 144 10.31 -4.95 14.40
C VAL A 144 10.19 -5.48 15.82
N MET A 145 8.99 -5.47 16.41
CA MET A 145 8.77 -6.02 17.76
C MET A 145 9.18 -7.49 17.85
N ARG A 146 8.78 -8.30 16.87
CA ARG A 146 9.13 -9.74 16.82
C ARG A 146 10.64 -9.98 16.68
N ARG A 147 11.39 -9.15 15.95
CA ARG A 147 12.87 -9.25 15.84
C ARG A 147 13.58 -9.03 17.18
N HIS A 148 12.98 -8.27 18.08
CA HIS A 148 13.47 -8.02 19.43
C HIS A 148 12.85 -8.97 20.49
N ASP A 149 12.17 -10.04 20.06
CA ASP A 149 11.48 -10.99 20.94
C ASP A 149 10.45 -10.37 21.90
N ILE A 150 9.93 -9.18 21.56
CA ILE A 150 8.91 -8.49 22.33
C ILE A 150 7.58 -9.24 22.19
N LYS A 151 7.00 -9.67 23.29
CA LYS A 151 5.77 -10.46 23.32
C LYS A 151 4.52 -9.60 23.47
N ASN A 152 4.63 -8.48 24.19
CA ASN A 152 3.50 -7.61 24.50
C ASN A 152 3.67 -6.28 23.76
N TYR A 153 2.85 -6.07 22.75
CA TYR A 153 2.84 -4.82 22.00
C TYR A 153 1.48 -4.56 21.35
N MET A 154 1.26 -3.29 21.04
CA MET A 154 0.18 -2.80 20.19
C MET A 154 0.76 -1.77 19.22
N VAL A 155 0.48 -1.94 17.95
CA VAL A 155 0.81 -1.01 16.86
C VAL A 155 -0.50 -0.55 16.22
N GLU A 156 -0.73 0.74 16.18
CA GLU A 156 -1.91 1.34 15.54
C GLU A 156 -1.44 2.37 14.52
N ILE A 157 -1.92 2.26 13.28
CA ILE A 157 -1.65 3.21 12.19
C ILE A 157 -2.97 3.58 11.52
N GLY A 158 -3.46 4.79 11.80
CA GLY A 158 -4.67 5.31 11.20
C GLY A 158 -5.90 4.41 11.37
N GLY A 159 -6.02 3.75 12.51
CA GLY A 159 -7.11 2.84 12.87
C GLY A 159 -6.85 1.36 12.59
N GLU A 160 -5.81 1.01 11.83
CA GLU A 160 -5.40 -0.38 11.60
C GLU A 160 -4.48 -0.86 12.73
N VAL A 161 -4.80 -1.98 13.36
CA VAL A 161 -4.14 -2.40 14.60
C VAL A 161 -3.52 -3.80 14.46
N ALA A 162 -2.26 -3.92 14.90
CA ALA A 162 -1.58 -5.20 15.10
C ALA A 162 -1.19 -5.35 16.58
N THR A 163 -1.56 -6.45 17.21
CA THR A 163 -1.29 -6.69 18.64
C THR A 163 -0.69 -8.05 18.90
N SER A 164 0.00 -8.18 20.03
CA SER A 164 0.44 -9.46 20.58
C SER A 164 0.49 -9.39 22.09
N GLY A 165 0.25 -10.54 22.75
CA GLY A 165 0.37 -10.69 24.20
C GLY A 165 -0.78 -10.08 24.98
N VAL A 166 -0.46 -9.53 26.14
CA VAL A 166 -1.42 -8.95 27.11
C VAL A 166 -1.07 -7.51 27.41
N SER A 167 -2.09 -6.68 27.70
CA SER A 167 -1.89 -5.31 28.18
C SER A 167 -1.26 -5.35 29.58
N ALA A 168 -0.28 -4.48 29.80
CA ALA A 168 0.11 -4.14 31.17
C ALA A 168 -1.00 -3.27 31.76
N GLN A 169 -1.76 -3.82 32.69
CA GLN A 169 -2.68 -3.04 33.52
C GLN A 169 -1.92 -2.46 34.70
#